data_915d250b6b1ea73f2034251a28bb8580
#
_entry.id   915d250b6b1ea73f2034251a28bb8580
#
_cell.length_a   1.000
_cell.length_b   1.000
_cell.length_c   1.000
_cell.angle_alpha   90.00
_cell.angle_beta   90.00
_cell.angle_gamma   90.00
#
_symmetry.space_group_name_H-M   'P 1'
#
loop_
_entity.id
_entity.type
_entity.pdbx_description
1 polymer ?
#
loop_
_entity_poly.entity_id
_entity_poly.type
_entity_poly.pdbx_seq_one_letter_code
_entity_poly.pdbx_strand_id
1 'polypeptide(L)'
;ISGLVGITPAAGFVDVSGALVIGFGSGIEGYFGVVKLKQWLGYDDTLDVFGIHGLAGAFGAIMTGVFANPNINEAGVGLLYGNPEQVLIQLSGVLVVSAYSAIATFVIYKVISIFFGSGRVSEEVESEGMDMAYHGEKGFDISE
;
A
#
# COMPACT_ATOMS: atom_id res chain seq x y z
N ILE A 1 0.67 -10.88 3.04
CA ILE A 1 0.12 -10.01 1.97
C ILE A 1 1.15 -8.93 1.61
N SER A 2 1.69 -8.14 2.55
CA SER A 2 2.62 -7.04 2.28
C SER A 2 3.82 -7.45 1.41
N GLY A 3 4.40 -8.64 1.62
CA GLY A 3 5.49 -9.16 0.80
C GLY A 3 5.10 -9.33 -0.67
N LEU A 4 3.88 -9.78 -0.94
CA LEU A 4 3.33 -9.90 -2.30
C LEU A 4 3.07 -8.53 -2.93
N VAL A 5 2.59 -7.58 -2.14
CA VAL A 5 2.38 -6.20 -2.60
C VAL A 5 3.71 -5.56 -2.97
N GLY A 6 4.72 -5.68 -2.10
CA GLY A 6 6.03 -5.09 -2.34
C GLY A 6 6.78 -5.66 -3.54
N ILE A 7 6.63 -6.96 -3.84
CA ILE A 7 7.26 -7.54 -5.03
C ILE A 7 6.56 -7.16 -6.34
N THR A 8 5.31 -6.71 -6.28
CA THR A 8 4.51 -6.42 -7.49
C THR A 8 5.18 -5.41 -8.43
N PRO A 9 5.69 -4.24 -7.98
CA PRO A 9 6.38 -3.30 -8.87
C PRO A 9 7.66 -3.86 -9.50
N ALA A 10 8.29 -4.84 -8.86
CA ALA A 10 9.54 -5.44 -9.30
C ALA A 10 9.34 -6.66 -10.21
N ALA A 11 8.09 -7.11 -10.40
CA ALA A 11 7.78 -8.27 -11.23
C ALA A 11 8.28 -8.08 -12.66
N GLY A 12 9.07 -9.06 -13.14
CA GLY A 12 9.69 -9.00 -14.46
C GLY A 12 10.95 -8.13 -14.58
N PHE A 13 11.43 -7.55 -13.48
CA PHE A 13 12.64 -6.72 -13.45
C PHE A 13 13.75 -7.29 -12.54
N VAL A 14 13.43 -8.14 -11.59
CA VAL A 14 14.37 -8.65 -10.60
C VAL A 14 14.52 -10.16 -10.69
N ASP A 15 15.68 -10.65 -10.29
CA ASP A 15 15.92 -12.09 -10.13
C ASP A 15 15.33 -12.62 -8.81
N VAL A 16 15.48 -13.94 -8.59
CA VAL A 16 14.94 -14.60 -7.39
C VAL A 16 15.53 -14.03 -6.09
N SER A 17 16.81 -13.67 -6.09
CA SER A 17 17.47 -13.12 -4.92
C SER A 17 16.91 -11.73 -4.56
N GLY A 18 16.75 -10.86 -5.55
CA GLY A 18 16.09 -9.57 -5.40
C GLY A 18 14.64 -9.71 -4.94
N ALA A 19 13.91 -10.66 -5.52
CA ALA A 19 12.51 -10.92 -5.15
C ALA A 19 12.38 -11.34 -3.67
N LEU A 20 13.26 -12.20 -3.16
CA LEU A 20 13.27 -12.63 -1.77
C LEU A 20 13.57 -11.46 -0.82
N VAL A 21 14.55 -10.62 -1.13
CA VAL A 21 14.89 -9.46 -0.32
C VAL A 21 13.74 -8.45 -0.29
N ILE A 22 13.15 -8.13 -1.44
CA ILE A 22 12.01 -7.21 -1.53
C ILE A 22 10.81 -7.77 -0.78
N GLY A 23 10.45 -9.03 -0.99
CA GLY A 23 9.31 -9.66 -0.34
C GLY A 23 9.44 -9.71 1.18
N PHE A 24 10.62 -10.07 1.68
CA PHE A 24 10.91 -10.10 3.11
C PHE A 24 10.91 -8.70 3.73
N GLY A 25 11.60 -7.75 3.10
CA GLY A 25 11.64 -6.35 3.54
C GLY A 25 10.27 -5.71 3.59
N SER A 26 9.45 -5.94 2.56
CA SER A 26 8.06 -5.47 2.51
C SER A 26 7.18 -6.11 3.59
N GLY A 27 7.45 -7.35 3.97
CA GLY A 27 6.77 -8.00 5.09
C GLY A 27 7.04 -7.32 6.42
N ILE A 28 8.30 -6.95 6.68
CA ILE A 28 8.71 -6.21 7.89
C ILE A 28 8.09 -4.82 7.89
N GLU A 29 8.17 -4.13 6.77
CA GLU A 29 7.68 -2.76 6.61
C GLU A 29 6.16 -2.70 6.76
N GLY A 30 5.42 -3.63 6.15
CA GLY A 30 3.98 -3.73 6.32
C GLY A 30 3.57 -4.02 7.77
N TYR A 31 4.29 -4.88 8.49
CA TYR A 31 4.08 -5.08 9.93
C TYR A 31 4.27 -3.78 10.72
N PHE A 32 5.34 -3.04 10.42
CA PHE A 32 5.58 -1.74 11.05
C PHE A 32 4.44 -0.75 10.75
N GLY A 33 4.01 -0.67 9.50
CA GLY A 33 2.92 0.20 9.06
C GLY A 33 1.60 -0.08 9.78
N VAL A 34 1.23 -1.35 9.83
CA VAL A 34 -0.04 -1.80 10.43
C VAL A 34 -0.04 -1.69 11.96
N VAL A 35 1.04 -2.14 12.62
CA VAL A 35 1.06 -2.27 14.09
C VAL A 35 1.57 -1.01 14.77
N LYS A 36 2.61 -0.36 14.23
CA LYS A 36 3.27 0.76 14.90
C LYS A 36 2.80 2.11 14.38
N LEU A 37 2.90 2.32 13.07
CA LEU A 37 2.61 3.61 12.47
C LEU A 37 1.13 3.98 12.60
N LYS A 38 0.23 3.03 12.37
CA LYS A 38 -1.22 3.21 12.56
C LYS A 38 -1.56 3.64 13.98
N GLN A 39 -1.01 2.96 14.98
CA GLN A 39 -1.22 3.32 16.38
C GLN A 39 -0.62 4.68 16.73
N TRP A 40 0.55 4.99 16.19
CA TRP A 40 1.28 6.21 16.48
C TRP A 40 0.61 7.45 15.88
N LEU A 41 0.11 7.35 14.65
CA LEU A 41 -0.56 8.44 13.94
C LEU A 41 -2.07 8.50 14.21
N GLY A 42 -2.67 7.42 14.71
CA GLY A 42 -4.10 7.36 15.07
C GLY A 42 -5.05 7.53 13.89
N TYR A 43 -4.63 7.17 12.67
CA TYR A 43 -5.51 7.24 11.51
C TYR A 43 -6.44 6.04 11.41
N ASP A 44 -7.63 6.29 10.86
CA ASP A 44 -8.65 5.27 10.64
C ASP A 44 -8.36 4.52 9.33
N ASP A 45 -8.01 3.24 9.46
CA ASP A 45 -7.72 2.34 8.34
C ASP A 45 -8.05 0.90 8.77
N THR A 46 -9.34 0.56 8.73
CA THR A 46 -9.87 -0.71 9.25
C THR A 46 -9.25 -1.92 8.55
N LEU A 47 -8.97 -1.82 7.26
CA LEU A 47 -8.43 -2.90 6.44
C LEU A 47 -6.90 -2.86 6.30
N ASP A 48 -6.24 -1.97 7.03
CA ASP A 48 -4.79 -1.77 7.01
C ASP A 48 -4.20 -1.49 5.61
N VAL A 49 -5.02 -0.87 4.74
CA VAL A 49 -4.69 -0.64 3.33
C VAL A 49 -3.47 0.23 3.17
N PHE A 50 -3.35 1.29 3.97
CA PHE A 50 -2.20 2.19 3.89
C PHE A 50 -0.90 1.47 4.27
N GLY A 51 -0.88 0.72 5.37
CA GLY A 51 0.29 -0.04 5.81
C GLY A 51 0.67 -1.14 4.82
N ILE A 52 -0.31 -1.91 4.35
CA ILE A 52 -0.07 -3.08 3.50
C ILE A 52 0.22 -2.67 2.04
N HIS A 53 -0.56 -1.74 1.48
CA HIS A 53 -0.46 -1.37 0.06
C HIS A 53 0.32 -0.09 -0.17
N GLY A 54 0.07 0.96 0.62
CA GLY A 54 0.73 2.24 0.46
C GLY A 54 2.23 2.15 0.76
N LEU A 55 2.57 1.71 1.98
CA LEU A 55 3.96 1.67 2.42
C LEU A 55 4.74 0.53 1.76
N ALA A 56 4.23 -0.71 1.79
CA ALA A 56 4.92 -1.84 1.18
C ALA A 56 5.05 -1.70 -0.35
N GLY A 57 4.04 -1.11 -1.02
CA GLY A 57 4.12 -0.81 -2.44
C GLY A 57 5.16 0.26 -2.78
N ALA A 58 5.22 1.33 -1.98
CA ALA A 58 6.25 2.36 -2.12
C ALA A 58 7.66 1.81 -1.88
N PHE A 59 7.83 1.01 -0.82
CA PHE A 59 9.09 0.30 -0.55
C PHE A 59 9.49 -0.58 -1.74
N GLY A 60 8.58 -1.41 -2.24
CA GLY A 60 8.84 -2.28 -3.38
C GLY A 60 9.23 -1.53 -4.66
N ALA A 61 8.56 -0.41 -4.95
CA ALA A 61 8.90 0.43 -6.08
C ALA A 61 10.33 1.01 -5.96
N ILE A 62 10.70 1.51 -4.78
CA ILE A 62 12.07 2.03 -4.54
C ILE A 62 13.09 0.90 -4.66
N MET A 63 12.81 -0.27 -4.09
CA MET A 63 13.70 -1.44 -4.16
C MET A 63 13.80 -2.01 -5.56
N THR A 64 12.81 -1.83 -6.43
CA THR A 64 12.95 -2.11 -7.86
C THR A 64 14.09 -1.27 -8.46
N GLY A 65 14.23 -0.01 -8.08
CA GLY A 65 15.34 0.83 -8.48
C GLY A 65 16.71 0.33 -8.00
N VAL A 66 16.75 -0.45 -6.94
CA VAL A 66 17.99 -1.08 -6.44
C VAL A 66 18.30 -2.36 -7.21
N PHE A 67 17.32 -3.25 -7.36
CA PHE A 67 17.51 -4.64 -7.81
C PHE A 67 17.19 -4.89 -9.30
N ALA A 68 16.71 -3.89 -10.06
CA ALA A 68 16.40 -4.09 -11.48
C ALA A 68 17.62 -4.63 -12.24
N ASN A 69 17.45 -5.81 -12.83
CA ASN A 69 18.50 -6.59 -13.46
C ASN A 69 18.33 -6.58 -14.99
N PRO A 70 19.26 -5.97 -15.75
CA PRO A 70 19.17 -5.89 -17.20
C PRO A 70 19.20 -7.25 -17.91
N ASN A 71 19.67 -8.31 -17.25
CA ASN A 71 19.62 -9.66 -17.80
C ASN A 71 18.22 -10.29 -17.72
N ILE A 72 17.33 -9.75 -16.88
CA ILE A 72 15.93 -10.15 -16.80
C ILE A 72 15.08 -9.25 -17.71
N ASN A 73 15.32 -7.96 -17.65
CA ASN A 73 14.61 -6.98 -18.48
C ASN A 73 15.53 -5.81 -18.83
N GLU A 74 15.84 -5.67 -20.11
CA GLU A 74 16.74 -4.65 -20.63
C GLU A 74 16.23 -3.21 -20.39
N ALA A 75 14.93 -3.04 -20.16
CA ALA A 75 14.33 -1.73 -19.85
C ALA A 75 14.66 -1.20 -18.45
N GLY A 76 15.24 -2.02 -17.56
CA GLY A 76 15.52 -1.66 -16.18
C GLY A 76 16.96 -1.99 -15.75
N VAL A 77 17.73 -0.95 -15.42
CA VAL A 77 19.08 -1.09 -14.84
C VAL A 77 19.05 -0.45 -13.45
N GLY A 78 19.21 -1.25 -12.40
CA GLY A 78 19.17 -0.81 -11.01
C GLY A 78 20.53 -0.39 -10.47
N LEU A 79 20.51 0.10 -9.21
CA LEU A 79 21.70 0.50 -8.48
C LEU A 79 22.79 -0.59 -8.47
N LEU A 80 22.41 -1.83 -8.20
CA LEU A 80 23.37 -2.96 -8.11
C LEU A 80 23.99 -3.34 -9.46
N TYR A 81 23.39 -2.87 -10.54
CA TYR A 81 23.86 -3.07 -11.91
C TYR A 81 24.49 -1.81 -12.53
N GLY A 82 24.84 -0.82 -11.68
CA GLY A 82 25.62 0.35 -12.06
C GLY A 82 24.81 1.61 -12.40
N ASN A 83 23.51 1.63 -12.14
CA ASN A 83 22.68 2.82 -12.35
C ASN A 83 22.05 3.32 -11.03
N PRO A 84 22.77 4.12 -10.23
CA PRO A 84 22.23 4.66 -8.98
C PRO A 84 21.09 5.67 -9.19
N GLU A 85 21.02 6.31 -10.35
CA GLU A 85 19.96 7.25 -10.69
C GLU A 85 18.57 6.58 -10.71
N GLN A 86 18.52 5.29 -10.99
CA GLN A 86 17.26 4.53 -11.01
C GLN A 86 16.53 4.58 -9.67
N VAL A 87 17.22 4.61 -8.55
CA VAL A 87 16.60 4.75 -7.23
C VAL A 87 15.92 6.12 -7.09
N LEU A 88 16.54 7.19 -7.57
CA LEU A 88 15.95 8.52 -7.55
C LEU A 88 14.75 8.64 -8.49
N ILE A 89 14.80 7.98 -9.64
CA ILE A 89 13.67 7.90 -10.58
C ILE A 89 12.48 7.20 -9.90
N GLN A 90 12.70 6.06 -9.25
CA GLN A 90 11.63 5.35 -8.52
C GLN A 90 11.08 6.17 -7.36
N LEU A 91 11.94 6.80 -6.58
CA LEU A 91 11.52 7.67 -5.48
C LEU A 91 10.67 8.84 -6.00
N SER A 92 11.09 9.48 -7.10
CA SER A 92 10.32 10.56 -7.72
C SER A 92 8.94 10.08 -8.17
N GLY A 93 8.89 8.90 -8.80
CA GLY A 93 7.63 8.27 -9.22
C GLY A 93 6.70 8.03 -8.04
N VAL A 94 7.22 7.45 -6.95
CA VAL A 94 6.46 7.23 -5.71
C VAL A 94 5.91 8.53 -5.15
N LEU A 95 6.72 9.58 -5.06
CA LEU A 95 6.30 10.88 -4.52
C LEU A 95 5.22 11.54 -5.38
N VAL A 96 5.41 11.55 -6.70
CA VAL A 96 4.44 12.15 -7.64
C VAL A 96 3.12 11.41 -7.60
N VAL A 97 3.14 10.08 -7.67
CA VAL A 97 1.91 9.27 -7.65
C VAL A 97 1.19 9.39 -6.30
N SER A 98 1.94 9.39 -5.20
CA SER A 98 1.36 9.57 -3.86
C SER A 98 0.69 10.92 -3.70
N ALA A 99 1.34 12.00 -4.13
CA ALA A 99 0.78 13.35 -4.09
C ALA A 99 -0.46 13.46 -4.98
N TYR A 100 -0.38 12.95 -6.21
CA TYR A 100 -1.52 12.93 -7.13
C TYR A 100 -2.71 12.16 -6.55
N SER A 101 -2.47 10.95 -6.02
CA SER A 101 -3.52 10.11 -5.44
C SER A 101 -4.18 10.77 -4.23
N ALA A 102 -3.38 11.37 -3.35
CA ALA A 102 -3.91 12.07 -2.18
C ALA A 102 -4.79 13.26 -2.57
N ILE A 103 -4.31 14.10 -3.49
CA ILE A 103 -5.05 15.28 -3.97
C ILE A 103 -6.32 14.85 -4.72
N ALA A 104 -6.20 13.91 -5.66
CA ALA A 104 -7.34 13.43 -6.44
C ALA A 104 -8.42 12.81 -5.56
N THR A 105 -8.03 11.94 -4.62
CA THR A 105 -8.95 11.31 -3.66
C THR A 105 -9.64 12.36 -2.79
N PHE A 106 -8.88 13.33 -2.28
CA PHE A 106 -9.45 14.42 -1.48
C PHE A 106 -10.50 15.22 -2.28
N VAL A 107 -10.18 15.59 -3.52
CA VAL A 107 -11.11 16.35 -4.38
C VAL A 107 -12.36 15.52 -4.68
N ILE A 108 -12.20 14.27 -5.10
CA ILE A 108 -13.32 13.37 -5.39
C ILE A 108 -14.20 13.19 -4.15
N TYR A 109 -13.59 12.91 -3.00
CA TYR A 109 -14.31 12.76 -1.73
C TYR A 109 -15.11 14.03 -1.40
N LYS A 110 -14.50 15.20 -1.52
CA LYS A 110 -15.20 16.49 -1.27
C LYS A 110 -16.36 16.72 -2.22
N VAL A 111 -16.19 16.44 -3.50
CA VAL A 111 -17.27 16.56 -4.49
C VAL A 111 -18.42 15.61 -4.14
N ILE A 112 -18.13 14.36 -3.84
CA ILE A 112 -19.16 13.37 -3.45
C ILE A 112 -19.86 13.81 -2.15
N SER A 113 -19.13 14.29 -1.17
CA SER A 113 -19.67 14.74 0.11
C SER A 113 -20.66 15.90 -0.01
N ILE A 114 -20.55 16.73 -1.04
CA ILE A 114 -21.51 17.83 -1.30
C ILE A 114 -22.89 17.25 -1.67
N PHE A 115 -22.92 16.14 -2.41
CA PHE A 115 -24.18 15.57 -2.90
C PHE A 115 -24.78 14.51 -1.97
N PHE A 116 -23.93 13.75 -1.26
CA PHE A 116 -24.33 12.56 -0.50
C PHE A 116 -24.03 12.63 1.01
N GLY A 117 -23.52 13.76 1.50
CA GLY A 117 -23.09 13.89 2.89
C GLY A 117 -21.71 13.30 3.17
N SER A 118 -21.35 13.16 4.45
CA SER A 118 -20.00 12.80 4.88
C SER A 118 -19.56 11.39 4.46
N GLY A 119 -20.46 10.55 4.02
CA GLY A 119 -20.18 9.15 3.68
C GLY A 119 -19.80 8.27 4.89
N ARG A 120 -19.79 8.84 6.11
CA ARG A 120 -19.56 8.09 7.35
C ARG A 120 -20.89 7.73 7.98
N VAL A 121 -21.01 6.50 8.45
CA VAL A 121 -22.15 6.03 9.22
C VAL A 121 -22.13 6.58 10.64
N SER A 122 -23.26 6.46 11.37
CA SER A 122 -23.30 6.86 12.78
C SER A 122 -22.42 5.94 13.65
N GLU A 123 -21.98 6.45 14.80
CA GLU A 123 -21.18 5.65 15.75
C GLU A 123 -21.90 4.38 16.21
N GLU A 124 -23.23 4.43 16.29
CA GLU A 124 -24.07 3.25 16.64
C GLU A 124 -23.95 2.15 15.58
N VAL A 125 -24.11 2.50 14.30
CA VAL A 125 -23.98 1.57 13.16
C VAL A 125 -22.55 1.06 13.05
N GLU A 126 -21.55 1.92 13.27
CA GLU A 126 -20.14 1.53 13.26
C GLU A 126 -19.82 0.51 14.37
N SER A 127 -20.41 0.71 15.57
CA SER A 127 -20.25 -0.18 16.71
C SER A 127 -20.99 -1.52 16.54
N GLU A 128 -22.17 -1.51 15.95
CA GLU A 128 -22.96 -2.72 15.65
C GLU A 128 -22.34 -3.53 14.52
N GLY A 129 -21.65 -2.88 13.60
CA GLY A 129 -21.11 -3.44 12.37
C GLY A 129 -22.03 -3.23 11.19
N MET A 130 -21.49 -2.71 10.09
CA MET A 130 -22.26 -2.34 8.89
C MET A 130 -22.98 -3.52 8.23
N ASP A 131 -22.36 -4.73 8.27
CA ASP A 131 -22.97 -5.91 7.70
C ASP A 131 -24.25 -6.26 8.42
N MET A 132 -24.25 -6.15 9.75
CA MET A 132 -25.45 -6.42 10.54
C MET A 132 -26.50 -5.31 10.39
N ALA A 133 -26.07 -4.04 10.46
CA ALA A 133 -26.97 -2.89 10.44
C ALA A 133 -27.66 -2.69 9.09
N TYR A 134 -26.98 -2.94 7.96
CA TYR A 134 -27.52 -2.71 6.62
C TYR A 134 -27.92 -3.97 5.87
N HIS A 135 -27.28 -5.11 6.13
CA HIS A 135 -27.49 -6.36 5.40
C HIS A 135 -28.11 -7.47 6.25
N GLY A 136 -28.11 -7.32 7.57
CA GLY A 136 -28.60 -8.36 8.48
C GLY A 136 -27.79 -9.65 8.43
N GLU A 137 -26.53 -9.55 8.01
CA GLU A 137 -25.63 -10.68 7.81
C GLU A 137 -24.47 -10.66 8.81
N LYS A 138 -24.07 -11.84 9.26
CA LYS A 138 -22.86 -12.04 10.06
C LYS A 138 -21.89 -12.90 9.27
N GLY A 139 -20.64 -12.46 9.14
CA GLY A 139 -19.60 -13.24 8.49
C GLY A 139 -19.20 -14.49 9.27
N PHE A 140 -19.21 -14.40 10.61
CA PHE A 140 -18.94 -15.51 11.53
C PHE A 140 -19.85 -15.41 12.75
N ASP A 141 -20.36 -16.54 13.21
CA ASP A 141 -21.01 -16.66 14.51
C ASP A 141 -19.99 -17.32 15.46
N ILE A 142 -19.27 -16.49 16.21
CA ILE A 142 -18.39 -16.96 17.27
C ILE A 142 -19.26 -17.08 18.52
N SER A 143 -20.05 -18.14 18.59
CA SER A 143 -20.67 -18.53 19.86
C SER A 143 -19.59 -19.15 20.74
N GLU A 144 -19.19 -18.45 21.81
CA GLU A 144 -18.46 -19.05 22.91
C GLU A 144 -19.28 -20.16 23.58
#